data_853d8d955de77c8f0c3ea946d9e5c4de
#
_entry.id   853d8d955de77c8f0c3ea946d9e5c4de
#
_cell.length_a   1.000
_cell.length_b   1.000
_cell.length_c   1.000
_cell.angle_alpha   90.00
_cell.angle_beta   90.00
_cell.angle_gamma   90.00
#
_symmetry.space_group_name_H-M   'P 1'
#
loop_
_entity.id
_entity.type
_entity.pdbx_description
1 polymer ?
#
loop_
_entity_poly.entity_id
_entity_poly.type
_entity_poly.pdbx_seq_one_letter_code
_entity_poly.pdbx_strand_id
1 'polypeptide(L)'
;MTKDVLGSAGEHGSRIDGEVDRYLVDGYLPTIGIECHVQLNTATKLFSATDNDAREAEPNSKVSVIDYALPGMLPVLNREAIVKAVRAGKALGSRIAHESRFDRKHYFYPDLPKGYQISQMYQPLIIGGLVELPGGEQVRIHHAHVEEDAGKLTHLGSYSLVDLNRAGTPLIEIVAEPDIHSASMARAYTEELHLLMTYADVTIGDLYHGNMRFDVNISVAKPGDQLGIRTELKNLNSFRAVERATDYEIRRQISVLKSGQLIKQQTRGWSEAEGKTFEQRSKEDAQDYRYMPDADIPPVVLTEADVAEMQADFPLMPADYRAKFTRLKLDDSVVRVLLSHRQVAAVISDILDQSGEAAARRVANLFASCLPSGDDETTSGEPDHLPSVAHLIKLAQMLDDNKVSSTAGKEIFAEILQTDADPLVVAESKHLLQVSDEGAIEAIVDQVIAAPGCAKAVADFKSGQDKVIGFLVGQVMKQSKGQANPALAQKILRQKLK
;
A
#
# COMPACT_ATOMS: atom_id res chain seq x y z
N MET A 1 33.72 -0.81 30.11
CA MET A 1 32.41 -0.62 30.75
C MET A 1 31.39 -0.39 29.62
N THR A 2 31.03 -1.43 28.88
CA THR A 2 30.06 -1.38 27.77
C THR A 2 29.47 -2.78 27.59
N LYS A 3 28.66 -3.22 28.55
CA LYS A 3 27.97 -4.50 28.50
C LYS A 3 26.47 -4.44 28.86
N ASP A 4 25.90 -3.26 29.10
CA ASP A 4 24.55 -3.14 29.66
C ASP A 4 23.54 -2.34 28.80
N VAL A 5 23.73 -2.24 27.46
CA VAL A 5 22.76 -1.57 26.58
C VAL A 5 22.01 -2.59 25.66
N LEU A 6 22.47 -3.82 25.59
CA LEU A 6 21.67 -4.89 25.00
C LEU A 6 20.91 -5.56 26.14
N GLY A 7 19.72 -5.03 26.41
CA GLY A 7 18.79 -5.61 27.36
C GLY A 7 18.62 -7.10 27.10
N SER A 8 18.74 -7.86 28.17
CA SER A 8 18.54 -9.29 28.26
C SER A 8 17.41 -9.75 27.35
N ALA A 9 17.68 -10.78 26.54
CA ALA A 9 16.65 -11.61 25.91
C ALA A 9 15.68 -12.07 27.02
N GLY A 10 14.57 -11.34 27.15
CA GLY A 10 13.49 -11.64 28.06
C GLY A 10 12.88 -12.99 27.66
N GLU A 11 12.62 -13.78 28.68
CA GLU A 11 11.97 -15.07 28.63
C GLU A 11 10.78 -15.09 27.63
N HIS A 12 10.99 -15.64 26.45
CA HIS A 12 9.94 -15.97 25.49
C HIS A 12 9.47 -17.40 25.74
N GLY A 13 8.79 -17.58 26.85
CA GLY A 13 8.06 -18.80 27.17
C GLY A 13 6.61 -18.47 27.49
N SER A 14 5.70 -19.12 26.77
CA SER A 14 4.29 -19.27 27.10
C SER A 14 3.30 -18.18 26.69
N ARG A 15 2.94 -18.16 25.40
CA ARG A 15 1.55 -17.79 24.97
C ARG A 15 1.16 -18.27 23.57
N ILE A 16 1.86 -19.23 22.96
CA ILE A 16 1.69 -19.59 21.54
C ILE A 16 1.29 -21.06 21.30
N ASP A 17 0.98 -21.86 22.33
CA ASP A 17 0.80 -23.33 22.16
C ASP A 17 -0.43 -23.75 21.32
N GLY A 18 -1.37 -22.86 21.00
CA GLY A 18 -2.53 -23.18 20.16
C GLY A 18 -2.57 -22.49 18.79
N GLU A 19 -1.76 -21.45 18.58
CA GLU A 19 -1.75 -20.66 17.34
C GLU A 19 -0.61 -20.99 16.37
N VAL A 20 0.44 -21.64 16.85
CA VAL A 20 1.65 -21.98 16.07
C VAL A 20 1.33 -22.94 14.94
N ASP A 21 0.43 -23.90 15.18
CA ASP A 21 0.11 -24.96 14.22
C ASP A 21 -0.40 -24.43 12.88
N ARG A 22 -1.07 -23.29 12.86
CA ARG A 22 -1.58 -22.65 11.62
C ARG A 22 -0.48 -22.13 10.69
N TYR A 23 0.72 -21.89 11.23
CA TYR A 23 1.85 -21.37 10.47
C TYR A 23 2.89 -22.41 10.09
N LEU A 24 2.72 -23.67 10.52
CA LEU A 24 3.67 -24.73 10.21
C LEU A 24 3.66 -25.06 8.71
N VAL A 25 4.85 -25.04 8.13
CA VAL A 25 5.09 -25.53 6.78
C VAL A 25 5.95 -26.81 6.91
N ASP A 26 5.37 -27.95 6.57
CA ASP A 26 6.05 -29.26 6.65
C ASP A 26 6.68 -29.57 8.03
N GLY A 27 6.07 -29.08 9.11
CA GLY A 27 6.54 -29.28 10.50
C GLY A 27 7.63 -28.25 10.92
N TYR A 28 7.91 -27.23 10.16
CA TYR A 28 8.78 -26.12 10.50
C TYR A 28 8.00 -24.83 10.66
N LEU A 29 8.40 -24.01 11.62
CA LEU A 29 7.87 -22.67 11.86
C LEU A 29 8.78 -21.65 11.18
N PRO A 30 8.28 -20.87 10.21
CA PRO A 30 8.99 -19.70 9.70
C PRO A 30 9.04 -18.59 10.76
N THR A 31 10.16 -17.89 10.83
CA THR A 31 10.34 -16.71 11.67
C THR A 31 10.96 -15.60 10.81
N ILE A 32 10.23 -14.50 10.67
CA ILE A 32 10.51 -13.47 9.68
C ILE A 32 10.50 -12.10 10.36
N GLY A 33 11.54 -11.32 10.13
CA GLY A 33 11.61 -9.89 10.43
C GLY A 33 11.79 -9.12 9.12
N ILE A 34 11.22 -7.92 9.05
CA ILE A 34 11.28 -7.06 7.86
C ILE A 34 11.90 -5.72 8.22
N GLU A 35 12.87 -5.30 7.43
CA GLU A 35 13.42 -3.96 7.42
C GLU A 35 12.81 -3.20 6.24
N CYS A 36 12.36 -1.97 6.49
CA CYS A 36 11.75 -1.14 5.45
C CYS A 36 12.43 0.22 5.40
N HIS A 37 12.99 0.57 4.24
CA HIS A 37 13.51 1.90 3.95
C HIS A 37 12.43 2.75 3.32
N VAL A 38 12.12 3.89 3.91
CA VAL A 38 11.06 4.81 3.48
C VAL A 38 11.69 6.16 3.16
N GLN A 39 11.64 6.57 1.89
CA GLN A 39 12.07 7.91 1.49
C GLN A 39 11.04 8.95 1.94
N LEU A 40 11.53 10.00 2.61
CA LEU A 40 10.68 11.07 3.10
C LEU A 40 10.35 12.06 1.97
N ASN A 41 9.09 12.50 1.92
CA ASN A 41 8.60 13.47 0.92
C ASN A 41 8.92 14.93 1.31
N THR A 42 10.14 15.18 1.80
CA THR A 42 10.62 16.55 2.08
C THR A 42 10.97 17.30 0.79
N ALA A 43 10.87 18.63 0.81
CA ALA A 43 11.23 19.45 -0.34
C ALA A 43 12.75 19.42 -0.62
N THR A 44 13.56 19.26 0.42
CA THR A 44 15.03 19.24 0.31
C THR A 44 15.62 17.99 0.95
N LYS A 45 16.86 17.68 0.60
CA LYS A 45 17.61 16.55 1.14
C LYS A 45 17.84 16.64 2.65
N LEU A 46 18.35 15.56 3.25
CA LEU A 46 18.50 15.45 4.69
C LEU A 46 19.51 16.45 5.26
N PHE A 47 20.62 16.69 4.56
CA PHE A 47 21.72 17.53 5.05
C PHE A 47 22.11 18.66 4.11
N SER A 48 21.37 18.88 3.04
CA SER A 48 21.60 19.95 2.07
C SER A 48 20.29 20.60 1.62
N ALA A 49 20.37 21.80 1.06
CA ALA A 49 19.22 22.51 0.52
C ALA A 49 18.86 22.06 -0.92
N THR A 50 19.49 21.01 -1.43
CA THR A 50 19.19 20.47 -2.77
C THR A 50 17.78 19.89 -2.79
N ASP A 51 17.09 20.12 -3.89
CA ASP A 51 15.77 19.54 -4.17
C ASP A 51 15.82 18.00 -4.06
N ASN A 52 14.88 17.45 -3.31
CA ASN A 52 14.81 16.02 -3.01
C ASN A 52 14.10 15.21 -4.10
N ASP A 53 13.30 15.84 -4.97
CA ASP A 53 12.62 15.14 -6.06
C ASP A 53 13.56 14.93 -7.25
N ALA A 54 14.05 13.72 -7.39
CA ALA A 54 14.97 13.31 -8.45
C ALA A 54 14.35 12.33 -9.47
N ARG A 55 13.03 12.07 -9.40
CA ARG A 55 12.37 11.02 -10.20
C ARG A 55 12.53 11.22 -11.71
N GLU A 56 12.33 12.45 -12.20
CA GLU A 56 12.44 12.81 -13.63
C GLU A 56 13.67 13.68 -13.92
N ALA A 57 14.62 13.76 -12.98
CA ALA A 57 15.77 14.65 -13.10
C ALA A 57 16.89 14.00 -13.92
N GLU A 58 17.56 14.82 -14.73
CA GLU A 58 18.79 14.41 -15.43
C GLU A 58 19.85 13.91 -14.41
N PRO A 59 20.63 12.87 -14.74
CA PRO A 59 21.65 12.34 -13.84
C PRO A 59 22.60 13.42 -13.30
N ASN A 60 22.85 13.40 -12.00
CA ASN A 60 23.74 14.34 -11.30
C ASN A 60 23.32 15.83 -11.38
N SER A 61 22.04 16.14 -11.67
CA SER A 61 21.52 17.51 -11.71
C SER A 61 20.99 18.01 -10.36
N LYS A 62 20.65 17.09 -9.44
CA LYS A 62 20.13 17.37 -8.10
C LYS A 62 21.19 17.02 -7.03
N VAL A 63 22.35 17.66 -7.11
CA VAL A 63 23.49 17.37 -6.24
C VAL A 63 24.17 18.66 -5.81
N SER A 64 24.38 18.83 -4.49
CA SER A 64 25.11 19.97 -3.93
C SER A 64 26.57 19.61 -3.65
N VAL A 65 27.34 20.63 -3.27
CA VAL A 65 28.72 20.47 -2.80
C VAL A 65 28.81 19.62 -1.51
N ILE A 66 27.74 19.59 -0.72
CA ILE A 66 27.61 18.73 0.50
C ILE A 66 27.41 17.28 0.06
N ASP A 67 26.49 17.04 -0.90
CA ASP A 67 26.22 15.69 -1.41
C ASP A 67 27.43 15.10 -2.15
N TYR A 68 28.24 15.93 -2.81
CA TYR A 68 29.55 15.55 -3.40
C TYR A 68 30.65 15.34 -2.36
N ALA A 69 30.39 15.65 -1.09
CA ALA A 69 31.40 15.58 -0.02
C ALA A 69 32.67 16.41 -0.29
N LEU A 70 32.50 17.61 -0.85
CA LEU A 70 33.66 18.46 -1.08
C LEU A 70 34.31 18.87 0.25
N PRO A 71 35.67 18.95 0.30
CA PRO A 71 36.37 19.30 1.52
C PRO A 71 35.90 20.63 2.15
N GLY A 72 35.62 20.63 3.45
CA GLY A 72 35.16 21.78 4.20
C GLY A 72 33.63 21.97 4.21
N MET A 73 32.86 21.14 3.53
CA MET A 73 31.40 21.20 3.59
C MET A 73 30.85 20.36 4.75
N LEU A 74 29.95 20.96 5.53
CA LEU A 74 29.34 20.32 6.69
C LEU A 74 27.86 20.06 6.48
N PRO A 75 27.31 18.96 7.04
CA PRO A 75 25.89 18.64 6.96
C PRO A 75 25.04 19.65 7.75
N VAL A 76 23.88 20.02 7.20
CA VAL A 76 22.88 20.85 7.89
C VAL A 76 21.58 20.09 7.95
N LEU A 77 21.18 19.64 9.13
CA LEU A 77 20.01 18.79 9.33
C LEU A 77 18.71 19.46 8.91
N ASN A 78 17.95 18.80 8.08
CA ASN A 78 16.63 19.23 7.64
C ASN A 78 15.58 18.98 8.75
N ARG A 79 15.01 20.08 9.31
CA ARG A 79 13.96 19.98 10.34
C ARG A 79 12.74 19.20 9.87
N GLU A 80 12.33 19.35 8.61
CA GLU A 80 11.15 18.66 8.07
C GLU A 80 11.33 17.14 8.07
N ALA A 81 12.55 16.63 7.86
CA ALA A 81 12.82 15.19 7.96
C ALA A 81 12.55 14.68 9.39
N ILE A 82 12.87 15.47 10.41
CA ILE A 82 12.56 15.13 11.82
C ILE A 82 11.05 15.18 12.07
N VAL A 83 10.33 16.16 11.53
CA VAL A 83 8.86 16.23 11.61
C VAL A 83 8.24 14.97 11.00
N LYS A 84 8.67 14.58 9.79
CA LYS A 84 8.19 13.36 9.12
C LYS A 84 8.50 12.10 9.94
N ALA A 85 9.69 12.02 10.54
CA ALA A 85 10.06 10.90 11.41
C ALA A 85 9.18 10.82 12.68
N VAL A 86 8.88 11.96 13.32
CA VAL A 86 7.95 12.01 14.46
C VAL A 86 6.54 11.58 14.08
N ARG A 87 6.07 11.97 12.88
CA ARG A 87 4.78 11.52 12.33
C ARG A 87 4.77 10.02 12.05
N ALA A 88 5.86 9.48 11.47
CA ALA A 88 6.04 8.03 11.29
C ALA A 88 5.96 7.29 12.64
N GLY A 89 6.66 7.78 13.65
CA GLY A 89 6.62 7.21 15.00
C GLY A 89 5.21 7.17 15.59
N LYS A 90 4.40 8.23 15.38
CA LYS A 90 2.98 8.23 15.80
C LYS A 90 2.17 7.19 15.05
N ALA A 91 2.34 7.08 13.71
CA ALA A 91 1.64 6.08 12.89
C ALA A 91 1.97 4.64 13.31
N LEU A 92 3.20 4.40 13.78
CA LEU A 92 3.66 3.10 14.27
C LEU A 92 3.30 2.84 15.75
N GLY A 93 2.62 3.76 16.44
CA GLY A 93 2.37 3.63 17.87
C GLY A 93 3.65 3.62 18.72
N SER A 94 4.72 4.23 18.23
CA SER A 94 6.05 4.24 18.82
C SER A 94 6.26 5.40 19.79
N ARG A 95 7.25 5.25 20.67
CA ARG A 95 7.73 6.36 21.51
C ARG A 95 8.81 7.15 20.76
N ILE A 96 8.73 8.47 20.82
CA ILE A 96 9.77 9.38 20.32
C ILE A 96 10.81 9.59 21.42
N ALA A 97 12.10 9.43 21.06
CA ALA A 97 13.20 9.68 21.97
C ALA A 97 13.32 11.19 22.25
N HIS A 98 13.52 11.55 23.54
CA HIS A 98 13.76 12.94 23.94
C HIS A 98 15.08 13.47 23.35
N GLU A 99 16.10 12.63 23.28
CA GLU A 99 17.39 12.92 22.67
C GLU A 99 17.76 11.80 21.71
N SER A 100 18.18 12.19 20.51
CA SER A 100 18.63 11.31 19.45
C SER A 100 19.90 11.87 18.81
N ARG A 101 20.79 11.00 18.33
CA ARG A 101 22.08 11.38 17.74
C ARG A 101 22.34 10.63 16.47
N PHE A 102 23.09 11.27 15.58
CA PHE A 102 23.56 10.65 14.35
C PHE A 102 24.93 10.00 14.54
N ASP A 103 25.15 8.93 13.81
CA ASP A 103 26.37 8.15 13.75
C ASP A 103 26.84 8.03 12.30
N ARG A 104 28.15 7.83 12.10
CA ARG A 104 28.74 7.54 10.80
C ARG A 104 28.91 6.04 10.64
N LYS A 105 28.28 5.49 9.59
CA LYS A 105 28.43 4.10 9.13
C LYS A 105 29.41 4.07 7.99
N HIS A 106 30.65 3.65 8.23
CA HIS A 106 31.73 3.71 7.25
C HIS A 106 31.71 2.55 6.28
N TYR A 107 31.59 2.87 5.01
CA TYR A 107 31.83 1.94 3.91
C TYR A 107 32.16 2.72 2.63
N PHE A 108 32.92 2.08 1.70
CA PHE A 108 33.46 2.77 0.54
C PHE A 108 32.78 2.24 -0.72
N TYR A 109 31.91 3.06 -1.28
CA TYR A 109 31.24 2.80 -2.52
C TYR A 109 31.19 4.08 -3.37
N PRO A 110 31.22 3.98 -4.72
CA PRO A 110 31.20 5.16 -5.61
C PRO A 110 29.96 6.05 -5.45
N ASP A 111 28.83 5.48 -5.03
CA ASP A 111 27.56 6.18 -4.80
C ASP A 111 27.46 6.81 -3.39
N LEU A 112 28.51 6.68 -2.61
CA LEU A 112 28.62 7.29 -1.28
C LEU A 112 29.90 8.15 -1.18
N PRO A 113 29.92 9.38 -1.75
CA PRO A 113 31.14 10.18 -1.88
C PRO A 113 31.87 10.50 -0.57
N LYS A 114 31.11 10.61 0.54
CA LYS A 114 31.68 10.86 1.87
C LYS A 114 32.50 9.69 2.43
N GLY A 115 32.32 8.48 1.89
CA GLY A 115 32.90 7.26 2.43
C GLY A 115 32.21 6.76 3.72
N TYR A 116 31.15 7.41 4.13
CA TYR A 116 30.27 7.00 5.23
C TYR A 116 28.84 7.46 4.98
N GLN A 117 27.87 6.70 5.47
CA GLN A 117 26.45 7.08 5.54
C GLN A 117 26.17 7.65 6.93
N ILE A 118 25.43 8.74 6.99
CA ILE A 118 24.93 9.28 8.26
C ILE A 118 23.63 8.58 8.60
N SER A 119 23.58 7.97 9.79
CA SER A 119 22.50 7.11 10.28
C SER A 119 22.35 7.29 11.81
N GLN A 120 21.54 6.46 12.48
CA GLN A 120 21.35 6.51 13.95
C GLN A 120 21.45 5.09 14.54
N MET A 121 22.67 4.63 14.81
CA MET A 121 22.90 3.27 15.32
C MET A 121 22.61 3.13 16.80
N TYR A 122 23.09 4.10 17.61
CA TYR A 122 23.09 3.97 19.08
C TYR A 122 21.91 4.67 19.75
N GLN A 123 21.40 5.74 19.14
CA GLN A 123 20.34 6.55 19.71
C GLN A 123 19.28 6.89 18.64
N PRO A 124 18.50 5.89 18.20
CA PRO A 124 17.44 6.09 17.20
C PRO A 124 16.35 7.02 17.73
N LEU A 125 15.72 7.76 16.83
CA LEU A 125 14.67 8.72 17.18
C LEU A 125 13.35 8.03 17.58
N ILE A 126 13.04 6.87 16.99
CA ILE A 126 11.77 6.16 17.14
C ILE A 126 12.02 4.82 17.83
N ILE A 127 11.35 4.56 18.95
CA ILE A 127 11.63 3.41 19.81
C ILE A 127 10.37 2.58 20.02
N GLY A 128 10.46 1.28 19.70
CA GLY A 128 9.35 0.34 19.81
C GLY A 128 8.21 0.69 18.87
N GLY A 129 7.05 0.11 19.10
CA GLY A 129 5.84 0.33 18.33
C GLY A 129 5.12 -0.98 18.04
N LEU A 130 3.93 -0.87 17.43
CA LEU A 130 3.09 -2.02 17.09
C LEU A 130 2.28 -1.71 15.84
N VAL A 131 2.34 -2.60 14.86
CA VAL A 131 1.51 -2.56 13.66
C VAL A 131 0.46 -3.66 13.78
N GLU A 132 -0.81 -3.28 13.79
CA GLU A 132 -1.95 -4.20 13.73
C GLU A 132 -2.31 -4.48 12.27
N LEU A 133 -2.37 -5.76 11.89
CA LEU A 133 -2.72 -6.17 10.54
C LEU A 133 -4.24 -6.31 10.39
N PRO A 134 -4.80 -6.19 9.18
CA PRO A 134 -6.23 -6.36 8.95
C PRO A 134 -6.79 -7.70 9.41
N GLY A 135 -5.97 -8.74 9.47
CA GLY A 135 -6.32 -10.08 9.98
C GLY A 135 -6.34 -10.21 11.51
N GLY A 136 -5.95 -9.16 12.24
CA GLY A 136 -5.86 -9.14 13.70
C GLY A 136 -4.50 -9.58 14.26
N GLU A 137 -3.57 -10.00 13.39
CA GLU A 137 -2.19 -10.25 13.79
C GLU A 137 -1.48 -8.93 14.12
N GLN A 138 -0.46 -9.01 14.97
CA GLN A 138 0.31 -7.87 15.42
C GLN A 138 1.79 -8.10 15.14
N VAL A 139 2.48 -7.06 14.66
CA VAL A 139 3.93 -7.06 14.42
C VAL A 139 4.54 -5.91 15.21
N ARG A 140 5.43 -6.25 16.14
CA ARG A 140 6.16 -5.25 16.93
C ARG A 140 7.22 -4.58 16.09
N ILE A 141 7.43 -3.29 16.33
CA ILE A 141 8.55 -2.53 15.80
C ILE A 141 9.65 -2.51 16.86
N HIS A 142 10.86 -2.91 16.47
CA HIS A 142 12.03 -2.80 17.35
C HIS A 142 12.43 -1.33 17.50
N HIS A 143 12.67 -0.66 16.40
CA HIS A 143 12.95 0.78 16.32
C HIS A 143 12.76 1.28 14.90
N ALA A 144 12.79 2.61 14.73
CA ALA A 144 13.03 3.21 13.44
C ALA A 144 14.00 4.40 13.61
N HIS A 145 14.79 4.66 12.59
CA HIS A 145 15.81 5.68 12.65
C HIS A 145 15.91 6.45 11.33
N VAL A 146 16.42 7.69 11.44
CA VAL A 146 16.63 8.57 10.29
C VAL A 146 18.02 8.34 9.72
N GLU A 147 18.11 8.25 8.41
CA GLU A 147 19.38 8.13 7.70
C GLU A 147 19.30 8.79 6.31
N GLU A 148 20.43 8.91 5.64
CA GLU A 148 20.49 9.37 4.26
C GLU A 148 20.60 8.21 3.27
N ASP A 149 20.01 8.35 2.07
CA ASP A 149 20.18 7.36 1.00
C ASP A 149 21.53 7.56 0.27
N ALA A 150 22.03 6.50 -0.34
CA ALA A 150 23.17 6.53 -1.27
C ALA A 150 22.69 6.89 -2.69
N GLY A 151 23.63 7.21 -3.58
CA GLY A 151 23.35 7.42 -5.00
C GLY A 151 22.90 6.14 -5.71
N LYS A 152 22.92 6.17 -7.04
CA LYS A 152 22.56 5.02 -7.89
C LYS A 152 23.77 4.60 -8.71
N LEU A 153 24.03 3.29 -8.73
CA LEU A 153 25.03 2.67 -9.63
C LEU A 153 24.33 1.91 -10.74
N THR A 154 24.77 2.14 -11.97
CA THR A 154 24.36 1.35 -13.13
C THR A 154 25.59 0.67 -13.74
N HIS A 155 25.66 -0.66 -13.63
CA HIS A 155 26.77 -1.46 -14.11
C HIS A 155 26.64 -1.76 -15.61
N LEU A 156 27.66 -1.42 -16.39
CA LEU A 156 27.72 -1.60 -17.85
C LEU A 156 29.01 -2.34 -18.23
N GLY A 157 29.01 -3.64 -18.07
CA GLY A 157 30.17 -4.48 -18.42
C GLY A 157 31.44 -4.12 -17.64
N SER A 158 32.37 -3.36 -18.23
CA SER A 158 33.66 -3.01 -17.62
C SER A 158 33.67 -1.69 -16.82
N TYR A 159 32.58 -0.95 -16.79
CA TYR A 159 32.47 0.31 -16.06
C TYR A 159 31.08 0.48 -15.41
N SER A 160 30.98 1.43 -14.50
CA SER A 160 29.71 1.78 -13.86
C SER A 160 29.45 3.27 -14.02
N LEU A 161 28.18 3.62 -14.24
CA LEU A 161 27.69 4.99 -14.16
C LEU A 161 27.26 5.28 -12.72
N VAL A 162 27.62 6.46 -12.25
CA VAL A 162 27.25 6.94 -10.91
C VAL A 162 26.32 8.13 -11.05
N ASP A 163 25.12 8.01 -10.48
CA ASP A 163 24.17 9.09 -10.37
C ASP A 163 23.95 9.41 -8.89
N LEU A 164 24.33 10.61 -8.49
CA LEU A 164 24.26 11.08 -7.11
C LEU A 164 22.98 11.87 -6.80
N ASN A 165 22.01 11.91 -7.71
CA ASN A 165 20.74 12.61 -7.47
C ASN A 165 20.04 12.13 -6.19
N ARG A 166 20.10 10.83 -5.90
CA ARG A 166 19.51 10.25 -4.70
C ARG A 166 20.41 10.37 -3.45
N ALA A 167 21.71 10.59 -3.61
CA ALA A 167 22.62 10.73 -2.46
C ALA A 167 22.19 11.88 -1.55
N GLY A 168 22.02 11.59 -0.26
CA GLY A 168 21.52 12.54 0.72
C GLY A 168 20.01 12.67 0.82
N THR A 169 19.22 11.89 0.04
CA THR A 169 17.75 11.79 0.22
C THR A 169 17.43 11.32 1.64
N PRO A 170 16.51 11.98 2.37
CA PRO A 170 16.13 11.54 3.70
C PRO A 170 15.39 10.20 3.68
N LEU A 171 15.84 9.27 4.51
CA LEU A 171 15.20 7.97 4.74
C LEU A 171 14.81 7.81 6.20
N ILE A 172 13.79 6.96 6.43
CA ILE A 172 13.59 6.27 7.69
C ILE A 172 13.75 4.77 7.42
N GLU A 173 14.62 4.11 8.18
CA GLU A 173 14.67 2.65 8.25
C GLU A 173 13.81 2.18 9.41
N ILE A 174 12.81 1.35 9.13
CA ILE A 174 11.89 0.76 10.10
C ILE A 174 12.24 -0.71 10.25
N VAL A 175 12.61 -1.12 11.46
CA VAL A 175 13.03 -2.50 11.77
C VAL A 175 11.93 -3.18 12.59
N ALA A 176 11.33 -4.23 12.03
CA ALA A 176 10.35 -5.04 12.73
C ALA A 176 11.02 -6.12 13.60
N GLU A 177 10.36 -6.49 14.69
CA GLU A 177 10.66 -7.73 15.41
C GLU A 177 10.28 -8.94 14.55
N PRO A 178 10.86 -10.14 14.78
CA PRO A 178 10.60 -11.33 13.97
C PRO A 178 9.28 -12.00 14.34
N ASP A 179 8.20 -11.25 14.32
CA ASP A 179 6.84 -11.71 14.71
C ASP A 179 6.02 -12.25 13.52
N ILE A 180 6.59 -12.25 12.32
CA ILE A 180 5.91 -12.69 11.10
C ILE A 180 6.20 -14.18 10.86
N HIS A 181 5.16 -14.97 10.57
CA HIS A 181 5.26 -16.43 10.46
C HIS A 181 4.77 -17.02 9.15
N SER A 182 4.36 -16.19 8.18
CA SER A 182 3.95 -16.65 6.85
C SER A 182 4.24 -15.62 5.77
N ALA A 183 4.29 -16.07 4.52
CA ALA A 183 4.46 -15.18 3.37
C ALA A 183 3.28 -14.21 3.20
N SER A 184 2.04 -14.68 3.46
CA SER A 184 0.84 -13.82 3.42
C SER A 184 0.86 -12.76 4.52
N MET A 185 1.35 -13.10 5.72
CA MET A 185 1.51 -12.14 6.81
C MET A 185 2.62 -11.12 6.50
N ALA A 186 3.72 -11.54 5.85
CA ALA A 186 4.77 -10.63 5.38
C ALA A 186 4.22 -9.61 4.36
N ARG A 187 3.40 -10.07 3.41
CA ARG A 187 2.69 -9.19 2.49
C ARG A 187 1.75 -8.23 3.22
N ALA A 188 0.88 -8.73 4.09
CA ALA A 188 -0.06 -7.91 4.83
C ALA A 188 0.65 -6.83 5.67
N TYR A 189 1.79 -7.16 6.29
CA TYR A 189 2.60 -6.21 7.02
C TYR A 189 3.18 -5.11 6.11
N THR A 190 3.71 -5.47 4.95
CA THR A 190 4.30 -4.48 4.03
C THR A 190 3.22 -3.58 3.40
N GLU A 191 2.03 -4.12 3.09
CA GLU A 191 0.88 -3.34 2.65
C GLU A 191 0.41 -2.37 3.75
N GLU A 192 0.26 -2.84 4.99
CA GLU A 192 -0.16 -1.98 6.11
C GLU A 192 0.86 -0.89 6.42
N LEU A 193 2.16 -1.24 6.43
CA LEU A 193 3.23 -0.28 6.65
C LEU A 193 3.24 0.83 5.57
N HIS A 194 3.02 0.45 4.31
CA HIS A 194 2.87 1.40 3.21
C HIS A 194 1.69 2.36 3.45
N LEU A 195 0.52 1.83 3.84
CA LEU A 195 -0.64 2.65 4.17
C LEU A 195 -0.34 3.60 5.35
N LEU A 196 0.28 3.09 6.42
CA LEU A 196 0.63 3.91 7.58
C LEU A 196 1.53 5.09 7.20
N MET A 197 2.56 4.86 6.38
CA MET A 197 3.53 5.89 5.99
C MET A 197 2.92 6.90 4.99
N THR A 198 2.09 6.45 4.07
CA THR A 198 1.42 7.34 3.10
C THR A 198 0.32 8.17 3.75
N TYR A 199 -0.51 7.57 4.63
CA TYR A 199 -1.56 8.29 5.35
C TYR A 199 -1.00 9.30 6.34
N ALA A 200 0.10 8.98 7.02
CA ALA A 200 0.79 9.93 7.91
C ALA A 200 1.48 11.07 7.15
N ASP A 201 1.44 11.08 5.82
CA ASP A 201 2.12 12.04 4.96
C ASP A 201 3.65 12.06 5.19
N VAL A 202 4.23 10.87 5.34
CA VAL A 202 5.68 10.67 5.53
C VAL A 202 6.38 10.48 4.20
N THR A 203 5.74 9.76 3.29
CA THR A 203 6.26 9.40 1.96
C THR A 203 5.19 9.52 0.89
N ILE A 204 5.61 9.63 -0.37
CA ILE A 204 4.72 9.48 -1.52
C ILE A 204 4.31 8.01 -1.69
N GLY A 205 5.19 7.08 -1.29
CA GLY A 205 4.90 5.64 -1.30
C GLY A 205 4.99 4.97 -2.66
N ASP A 206 5.56 5.64 -3.67
CA ASP A 206 5.72 5.06 -5.00
C ASP A 206 6.78 3.95 -5.00
N LEU A 207 6.31 2.70 -5.09
CA LEU A 207 7.18 1.52 -5.09
C LEU A 207 8.01 1.40 -6.37
N TYR A 208 7.47 1.84 -7.50
CA TYR A 208 8.17 1.82 -8.78
C TYR A 208 9.42 2.71 -8.76
N HIS A 209 9.32 3.90 -8.17
CA HIS A 209 10.46 4.80 -7.97
C HIS A 209 11.30 4.46 -6.74
N GLY A 210 10.95 3.39 -6.02
CA GLY A 210 11.71 2.93 -4.86
C GLY A 210 11.59 3.83 -3.63
N ASN A 211 10.47 4.57 -3.48
CA ASN A 211 10.22 5.35 -2.28
C ASN A 211 10.04 4.49 -1.04
N MET A 212 9.67 3.22 -1.21
CA MET A 212 9.72 2.21 -0.16
C MET A 212 10.38 0.94 -0.69
N ARG A 213 11.24 0.33 0.12
CA ARG A 213 11.99 -0.89 -0.21
C ARG A 213 11.98 -1.81 1.01
N PHE A 214 11.84 -3.11 0.75
CA PHE A 214 11.73 -4.10 1.81
C PHE A 214 12.87 -5.10 1.73
N ASP A 215 13.53 -5.32 2.87
CA ASP A 215 14.51 -6.39 3.08
C ASP A 215 13.90 -7.39 4.07
N VAL A 216 13.83 -8.66 3.69
CA VAL A 216 13.15 -9.71 4.46
C VAL A 216 14.15 -10.67 5.04
N ASN A 217 14.20 -10.77 6.35
CA ASN A 217 15.06 -11.68 7.10
C ASN A 217 14.26 -12.94 7.47
N ILE A 218 14.66 -14.11 7.00
CA ILE A 218 13.91 -15.36 7.13
C ILE A 218 14.77 -16.44 7.77
N SER A 219 14.24 -17.13 8.76
CA SER A 219 14.74 -18.41 9.25
C SER A 219 13.61 -19.41 9.44
N VAL A 220 13.90 -20.69 9.41
CA VAL A 220 12.95 -21.76 9.73
C VAL A 220 13.55 -22.69 10.79
N ALA A 221 12.73 -23.12 11.76
CA ALA A 221 13.12 -24.04 12.79
C ALA A 221 11.94 -24.96 13.14
N LYS A 222 12.15 -26.07 13.82
CA LYS A 222 11.06 -26.85 14.41
C LYS A 222 10.51 -26.12 15.64
N PRO A 223 9.22 -26.25 15.94
CA PRO A 223 8.65 -25.67 17.16
C PRO A 223 9.43 -26.10 18.39
N GLY A 224 9.80 -25.15 19.24
CA GLY A 224 10.59 -25.38 20.45
C GLY A 224 12.10 -25.40 20.25
N ASP A 225 12.61 -25.47 19.03
CA ASP A 225 14.05 -25.36 18.77
C ASP A 225 14.49 -23.86 18.81
N GLN A 226 15.81 -23.66 18.91
CA GLN A 226 16.38 -22.31 18.72
C GLN A 226 16.09 -21.81 17.29
N LEU A 227 16.09 -20.49 17.12
CA LEU A 227 15.91 -19.86 15.80
C LEU A 227 16.95 -20.42 14.79
N GLY A 228 16.48 -20.68 13.59
CA GLY A 228 17.32 -21.15 12.48
C GLY A 228 18.29 -20.07 11.99
N ILE A 229 19.21 -20.45 11.12
CA ILE A 229 20.15 -19.50 10.49
C ILE A 229 19.40 -18.61 9.51
N ARG A 230 19.57 -17.30 9.68
CA ARG A 230 18.90 -16.25 8.92
C ARG A 230 19.46 -16.15 7.49
N THR A 231 18.55 -16.03 6.51
CA THR A 231 18.81 -15.56 5.15
C THR A 231 18.13 -14.23 4.96
N GLU A 232 18.83 -13.28 4.38
CA GLU A 232 18.32 -11.94 4.03
C GLU A 232 17.91 -11.92 2.55
N LEU A 233 16.69 -11.49 2.25
CA LEU A 233 16.21 -11.23 0.89
C LEU A 233 16.21 -9.73 0.64
N LYS A 234 16.87 -9.30 -0.43
CA LYS A 234 17.02 -7.90 -0.81
C LYS A 234 16.34 -7.58 -2.15
N ASN A 235 16.16 -6.28 -2.38
CA ASN A 235 15.60 -5.73 -3.62
C ASN A 235 14.15 -6.18 -3.89
N LEU A 236 13.33 -6.24 -2.84
CA LEU A 236 11.91 -6.47 -2.96
C LEU A 236 11.18 -5.11 -3.03
N ASN A 237 10.67 -4.79 -4.20
CA ASN A 237 10.07 -3.49 -4.52
C ASN A 237 8.56 -3.58 -4.79
N SER A 238 7.93 -4.71 -4.46
CA SER A 238 6.48 -4.87 -4.50
C SER A 238 5.99 -5.83 -3.42
N PHE A 239 4.75 -5.67 -2.99
CA PHE A 239 4.13 -6.55 -1.99
C PHE A 239 4.04 -7.99 -2.47
N ARG A 240 3.76 -8.18 -3.76
CA ARG A 240 3.73 -9.48 -4.41
C ARG A 240 5.11 -10.14 -4.44
N ALA A 241 6.17 -9.36 -4.72
CA ALA A 241 7.54 -9.86 -4.67
C ALA A 241 7.93 -10.28 -3.25
N VAL A 242 7.52 -9.51 -2.21
CA VAL A 242 7.72 -9.88 -0.81
C VAL A 242 7.06 -11.23 -0.51
N GLU A 243 5.79 -11.42 -0.87
CA GLU A 243 5.07 -12.67 -0.63
C GLU A 243 5.73 -13.86 -1.33
N ARG A 244 5.98 -13.73 -2.64
CA ARG A 244 6.52 -14.84 -3.47
C ARG A 244 7.94 -15.22 -3.09
N ALA A 245 8.80 -14.21 -2.87
CA ALA A 245 10.18 -14.46 -2.46
C ALA A 245 10.25 -15.11 -1.08
N THR A 246 9.39 -14.68 -0.15
CA THR A 246 9.28 -15.25 1.21
C THR A 246 8.79 -16.69 1.16
N ASP A 247 7.73 -17.00 0.42
CA ASP A 247 7.22 -18.39 0.28
C ASP A 247 8.29 -19.31 -0.34
N TYR A 248 8.92 -18.84 -1.41
CA TYR A 248 10.00 -19.61 -2.05
C TYR A 248 11.15 -19.89 -1.07
N GLU A 249 11.62 -18.89 -0.34
CA GLU A 249 12.75 -19.03 0.56
C GLU A 249 12.44 -19.94 1.76
N ILE A 250 11.22 -19.86 2.33
CA ILE A 250 10.75 -20.78 3.36
C ILE A 250 10.86 -22.23 2.86
N ARG A 251 10.32 -22.51 1.67
CA ARG A 251 10.34 -23.86 1.07
C ARG A 251 11.76 -24.33 0.76
N ARG A 252 12.60 -23.42 0.26
CA ARG A 252 14.02 -23.70 -0.02
C ARG A 252 14.75 -24.12 1.25
N GLN A 253 14.62 -23.34 2.35
CA GLN A 253 15.28 -23.64 3.62
C GLN A 253 14.80 -24.99 4.20
N ILE A 254 13.51 -25.24 4.18
CA ILE A 254 12.94 -26.53 4.63
C ILE A 254 13.49 -27.70 3.80
N SER A 255 13.59 -27.55 2.47
CA SER A 255 14.15 -28.58 1.60
C SER A 255 15.62 -28.89 1.91
N VAL A 256 16.43 -27.84 2.16
CA VAL A 256 17.83 -27.99 2.57
C VAL A 256 17.95 -28.74 3.89
N LEU A 257 17.16 -28.35 4.91
CA LEU A 257 17.17 -29.00 6.22
C LEU A 257 16.71 -30.45 6.14
N LYS A 258 15.68 -30.77 5.35
CA LYS A 258 15.20 -32.15 5.12
C LYS A 258 16.24 -33.03 4.43
N SER A 259 17.13 -32.45 3.61
CA SER A 259 18.24 -33.16 3.00
C SER A 259 19.43 -33.42 3.94
N GLY A 260 19.34 -32.96 5.19
CA GLY A 260 20.40 -33.10 6.21
C GLY A 260 21.52 -32.04 6.03
N GLN A 261 21.32 -31.04 5.19
CA GLN A 261 22.28 -29.97 4.99
C GLN A 261 21.97 -28.78 5.93
N LEU A 262 22.98 -27.96 6.18
CA LEU A 262 22.85 -26.75 7.00
C LEU A 262 22.55 -25.53 6.12
N ILE A 263 21.69 -24.64 6.63
CA ILE A 263 21.49 -23.33 6.04
C ILE A 263 22.76 -22.50 6.26
N LYS A 264 23.20 -21.81 5.22
CA LYS A 264 24.28 -20.81 5.32
C LYS A 264 23.69 -19.43 5.47
N GLN A 265 24.29 -18.59 6.31
CA GLN A 265 23.91 -17.19 6.37
C GLN A 265 24.38 -16.46 5.10
N GLN A 266 23.43 -15.88 4.37
CA GLN A 266 23.70 -15.26 3.07
C GLN A 266 22.65 -14.21 2.74
N THR A 267 23.01 -13.28 1.87
CA THR A 267 22.08 -12.36 1.22
C THR A 267 21.69 -12.94 -0.14
N ARG A 268 20.39 -12.93 -0.44
CA ARG A 268 19.83 -13.43 -1.68
C ARG A 268 18.97 -12.36 -2.34
N GLY A 269 18.98 -12.32 -3.68
CA GLY A 269 18.09 -11.52 -4.50
C GLY A 269 16.89 -12.33 -4.97
N TRP A 270 15.84 -11.66 -5.38
CA TRP A 270 14.66 -12.25 -6.03
C TRP A 270 14.72 -12.03 -7.55
N SER A 271 14.46 -13.07 -8.33
CA SER A 271 14.26 -12.98 -9.78
C SER A 271 12.76 -13.20 -10.08
N GLU A 272 12.08 -12.14 -10.47
CA GLU A 272 10.66 -12.22 -10.84
C GLU A 272 10.44 -13.11 -12.06
N ALA A 273 11.35 -13.02 -13.06
CA ALA A 273 11.28 -13.81 -14.28
C ALA A 273 11.43 -15.31 -14.03
N GLU A 274 12.29 -15.71 -13.08
CA GLU A 274 12.55 -17.13 -12.78
C GLU A 274 11.71 -17.64 -11.60
N GLY A 275 11.06 -16.73 -10.84
CA GLY A 275 10.28 -17.07 -9.67
C GLY A 275 11.11 -17.74 -8.56
N LYS A 276 12.38 -17.35 -8.40
CA LYS A 276 13.29 -17.94 -7.42
C LYS A 276 14.27 -16.94 -6.83
N THR A 277 14.82 -17.27 -5.66
CA THR A 277 15.92 -16.51 -5.06
C THR A 277 17.28 -17.00 -5.61
N PHE A 278 18.24 -16.08 -5.73
CA PHE A 278 19.62 -16.37 -6.11
C PHE A 278 20.59 -15.75 -5.10
N GLU A 279 21.72 -16.39 -4.90
CA GLU A 279 22.76 -15.91 -3.98
C GLU A 279 23.44 -14.65 -4.56
N GLN A 280 23.52 -13.59 -3.75
CA GLN A 280 24.21 -12.35 -4.10
C GLN A 280 25.53 -12.22 -3.36
N ARG A 281 25.56 -12.54 -2.06
CA ARG A 281 26.71 -12.34 -1.18
C ARG A 281 26.72 -13.37 -0.05
N SER A 282 27.91 -13.87 0.28
CA SER A 282 28.11 -14.69 1.48
C SER A 282 28.56 -13.84 2.67
N LYS A 283 28.39 -14.33 3.90
CA LYS A 283 28.75 -13.61 5.14
C LYS A 283 30.28 -13.43 5.31
N GLU A 284 31.11 -14.16 4.59
CA GLU A 284 32.57 -14.05 4.65
C GLU A 284 33.08 -12.64 4.27
N ASP A 285 32.25 -11.86 3.56
CA ASP A 285 32.50 -10.47 3.17
C ASP A 285 31.86 -9.43 4.10
N ALA A 286 31.45 -9.77 5.33
CA ALA A 286 30.85 -8.82 6.25
C ALA A 286 31.83 -7.69 6.57
N GLN A 287 31.47 -6.46 6.17
CA GLN A 287 32.28 -5.28 6.44
C GLN A 287 32.08 -4.84 7.89
N ASP A 288 33.16 -4.51 8.56
CA ASP A 288 33.12 -3.75 9.80
C ASP A 288 32.84 -2.28 9.47
N TYR A 289 31.63 -1.82 9.73
CA TYR A 289 31.20 -0.45 9.44
C TYR A 289 31.81 0.60 10.37
N ARG A 290 32.54 0.23 11.40
CA ARG A 290 33.22 1.13 12.32
C ARG A 290 32.36 2.33 12.71
N TYR A 291 31.16 2.06 13.24
CA TYR A 291 30.24 3.10 13.68
C TYR A 291 30.89 4.02 14.71
N MET A 292 30.73 5.32 14.53
CA MET A 292 31.13 6.34 15.49
C MET A 292 30.13 7.50 15.44
N PRO A 293 29.95 8.22 16.58
CA PRO A 293 29.11 9.41 16.60
C PRO A 293 29.55 10.44 15.57
N ASP A 294 28.61 11.06 14.87
CA ASP A 294 28.89 12.17 13.96
C ASP A 294 29.21 13.42 14.79
N ALA A 295 30.39 14.04 14.53
CA ALA A 295 30.86 15.18 15.27
C ALA A 295 30.27 16.51 14.77
N ASP A 296 29.73 16.54 13.56
CA ASP A 296 29.31 17.76 12.89
C ASP A 296 27.79 18.03 13.03
N ILE A 297 27.01 17.03 13.48
CA ILE A 297 25.56 17.15 13.66
C ILE A 297 25.25 17.23 15.17
N PRO A 298 24.68 18.33 15.65
CA PRO A 298 24.23 18.43 17.04
C PRO A 298 23.16 17.38 17.37
N PRO A 299 23.04 16.97 18.64
CA PRO A 299 21.93 16.10 19.06
C PRO A 299 20.58 16.69 18.71
N VAL A 300 19.66 15.84 18.28
CA VAL A 300 18.24 16.20 18.14
C VAL A 300 17.59 16.07 19.51
N VAL A 301 17.20 17.19 20.10
CA VAL A 301 16.54 17.24 21.41
C VAL A 301 15.10 17.73 21.19
N LEU A 302 14.13 16.90 21.55
CA LEU A 302 12.70 17.18 21.39
C LEU A 302 12.03 17.16 22.78
N THR A 303 11.31 18.22 23.09
CA THR A 303 10.41 18.25 24.25
C THR A 303 9.07 17.60 23.89
N GLU A 304 8.25 17.27 24.88
CA GLU A 304 6.88 16.79 24.65
C GLU A 304 6.04 17.82 23.87
N ALA A 305 6.30 19.12 24.07
CA ALA A 305 5.62 20.19 23.34
C ALA A 305 6.03 20.20 21.86
N ASP A 306 7.31 19.99 21.54
CA ASP A 306 7.79 19.88 20.16
C ASP A 306 7.15 18.69 19.45
N VAL A 307 7.09 17.54 20.11
CA VAL A 307 6.46 16.33 19.57
C VAL A 307 4.97 16.57 19.36
N ALA A 308 4.28 17.19 20.31
CA ALA A 308 2.85 17.51 20.17
C ALA A 308 2.57 18.48 19.01
N GLU A 309 3.42 19.52 18.84
CA GLU A 309 3.33 20.45 17.70
C GLU A 309 3.49 19.71 16.36
N MET A 310 4.52 18.85 16.23
CA MET A 310 4.78 18.07 15.03
C MET A 310 3.66 17.08 14.67
N GLN A 311 2.82 16.74 15.63
CA GLN A 311 1.70 15.80 15.50
C GLN A 311 0.33 16.49 15.52
N ALA A 312 0.24 17.82 15.55
CA ALA A 312 -1.00 18.55 15.75
C ALA A 312 -2.06 18.24 14.68
N ASP A 313 -1.66 18.27 13.39
CA ASP A 313 -2.53 18.03 12.25
C ASP A 313 -2.42 16.59 11.72
N PHE A 314 -2.43 15.61 12.65
CA PHE A 314 -2.30 14.22 12.26
C PHE A 314 -3.59 13.72 11.58
N PRO A 315 -3.52 13.14 10.37
CA PRO A 315 -4.69 12.73 9.61
C PRO A 315 -5.37 11.48 10.20
N LEU A 316 -6.57 11.18 9.71
CA LEU A 316 -7.18 9.87 9.94
C LEU A 316 -6.30 8.78 9.33
N MET A 317 -6.14 7.70 10.08
CA MET A 317 -5.31 6.57 9.68
C MET A 317 -6.16 5.43 9.04
N PRO A 318 -5.54 4.48 8.36
CA PRO A 318 -6.25 3.36 7.72
C PRO A 318 -7.21 2.63 8.67
N ALA A 319 -6.85 2.45 9.94
CA ALA A 319 -7.71 1.83 10.95
C ALA A 319 -8.99 2.64 11.22
N ASP A 320 -8.90 3.98 11.23
CA ASP A 320 -10.06 4.85 11.41
C ASP A 320 -11.05 4.73 10.24
N TYR A 321 -10.52 4.68 9.01
CA TYR A 321 -11.33 4.46 7.82
C TYR A 321 -11.97 3.07 7.80
N ARG A 322 -11.22 2.00 8.17
CA ARG A 322 -11.79 0.65 8.30
C ARG A 322 -12.94 0.63 9.30
N ALA A 323 -12.78 1.26 10.46
CA ALA A 323 -13.83 1.37 11.47
C ALA A 323 -15.08 2.07 10.92
N LYS A 324 -14.90 3.20 10.18
CA LYS A 324 -16.02 3.89 9.51
C LYS A 324 -16.67 3.01 8.43
N PHE A 325 -15.89 2.32 7.61
CA PHE A 325 -16.36 1.54 6.47
C PHE A 325 -17.04 0.22 6.87
N THR A 326 -16.84 -0.26 8.10
CA THR A 326 -17.61 -1.41 8.63
C THR A 326 -19.11 -1.20 8.50
N ARG A 327 -19.61 0.03 8.65
CA ARG A 327 -21.02 0.39 8.47
C ARG A 327 -21.50 0.19 7.02
N LEU A 328 -20.60 0.27 6.05
CA LEU A 328 -20.93 0.14 4.64
C LEU A 328 -21.12 -1.31 4.20
N LYS A 329 -20.71 -2.30 5.01
CA LYS A 329 -20.77 -3.74 4.70
C LYS A 329 -20.21 -4.04 3.30
N LEU A 330 -19.04 -3.49 3.01
CA LEU A 330 -18.30 -3.72 1.77
C LEU A 330 -17.50 -5.02 1.88
N ASP A 331 -17.20 -5.61 0.74
CA ASP A 331 -16.24 -6.71 0.67
C ASP A 331 -14.83 -6.21 1.00
N ASP A 332 -14.00 -7.04 1.63
CA ASP A 332 -12.63 -6.68 2.05
C ASP A 332 -11.78 -6.23 0.87
N SER A 333 -11.98 -6.82 -0.31
CA SER A 333 -11.30 -6.40 -1.54
C SER A 333 -11.64 -4.96 -1.94
N VAL A 334 -12.89 -4.56 -1.77
CA VAL A 334 -13.32 -3.16 -2.03
C VAL A 334 -12.68 -2.22 -1.03
N VAL A 335 -12.71 -2.56 0.27
CA VAL A 335 -12.08 -1.74 1.32
C VAL A 335 -10.58 -1.58 1.03
N ARG A 336 -9.89 -2.64 0.60
CA ARG A 336 -8.48 -2.58 0.23
C ARG A 336 -8.23 -1.59 -0.91
N VAL A 337 -9.00 -1.65 -1.99
CA VAL A 337 -8.90 -0.71 -3.11
C VAL A 337 -9.14 0.74 -2.66
N LEU A 338 -10.15 0.98 -1.82
CA LEU A 338 -10.41 2.33 -1.32
C LEU A 338 -9.26 2.87 -0.48
N LEU A 339 -8.69 2.03 0.38
CA LEU A 339 -7.59 2.44 1.27
C LEU A 339 -6.26 2.61 0.52
N SER A 340 -6.05 1.92 -0.59
CA SER A 340 -4.84 2.16 -1.41
C SER A 340 -4.83 3.54 -2.08
N HIS A 341 -5.95 4.27 -2.04
CA HIS A 341 -6.09 5.64 -2.53
C HIS A 341 -6.59 6.55 -1.40
N ARG A 342 -5.67 7.22 -0.70
CA ARG A 342 -5.97 8.04 0.48
C ARG A 342 -7.06 9.09 0.24
N GLN A 343 -7.00 9.78 -0.90
CA GLN A 343 -8.00 10.81 -1.25
C GLN A 343 -9.39 10.20 -1.49
N VAL A 344 -9.46 9.00 -2.08
CA VAL A 344 -10.72 8.28 -2.29
C VAL A 344 -11.31 7.86 -0.95
N ALA A 345 -10.51 7.33 -0.03
CA ALA A 345 -10.98 6.98 1.31
C ALA A 345 -11.57 8.18 2.04
N ALA A 346 -10.94 9.36 1.94
CA ALA A 346 -11.45 10.60 2.50
C ALA A 346 -12.79 10.99 1.87
N VAL A 347 -12.91 10.97 0.55
CA VAL A 347 -14.17 11.28 -0.17
C VAL A 347 -15.30 10.33 0.23
N ILE A 348 -15.04 9.02 0.34
CA ILE A 348 -16.06 8.06 0.80
C ILE A 348 -16.47 8.34 2.24
N SER A 349 -15.53 8.70 3.12
CA SER A 349 -15.83 9.13 4.49
C SER A 349 -16.72 10.37 4.52
N ASP A 350 -16.44 11.37 3.70
CA ASP A 350 -17.23 12.59 3.60
C ASP A 350 -18.65 12.32 3.07
N ILE A 351 -18.80 11.45 2.06
CA ILE A 351 -20.12 11.04 1.56
C ILE A 351 -20.91 10.30 2.65
N LEU A 352 -20.24 9.43 3.43
CA LEU A 352 -20.86 8.71 4.53
C LEU A 352 -21.43 9.68 5.59
N ASP A 353 -20.64 10.70 5.93
CA ASP A 353 -21.01 11.69 6.93
C ASP A 353 -22.12 12.66 6.42
N GLN A 354 -22.13 13.00 5.10
CA GLN A 354 -23.10 13.93 4.50
C GLN A 354 -24.40 13.29 4.01
N SER A 355 -24.34 12.06 3.48
CA SER A 355 -25.47 11.44 2.75
C SER A 355 -25.79 10.01 3.22
N GLY A 356 -25.04 9.50 4.19
CA GLY A 356 -25.30 8.21 4.80
C GLY A 356 -24.81 6.99 4.01
N GLU A 357 -25.12 5.81 4.55
CA GLU A 357 -24.53 4.53 4.15
C GLU A 357 -24.87 4.09 2.72
N ALA A 358 -26.06 4.38 2.23
CA ALA A 358 -26.50 3.94 0.90
C ALA A 358 -25.68 4.63 -0.21
N ALA A 359 -25.59 5.96 -0.15
CA ALA A 359 -24.83 6.75 -1.11
C ALA A 359 -23.33 6.40 -1.07
N ALA A 360 -22.74 6.35 0.14
CA ALA A 360 -21.34 6.01 0.32
C ALA A 360 -21.00 4.61 -0.21
N ARG A 361 -21.83 3.60 0.10
CA ARG A 361 -21.65 2.24 -0.43
C ARG A 361 -21.71 2.20 -1.96
N ARG A 362 -22.63 2.94 -2.56
CA ARG A 362 -22.77 2.97 -4.02
C ARG A 362 -21.54 3.58 -4.67
N VAL A 363 -21.08 4.72 -4.18
CA VAL A 363 -19.89 5.40 -4.71
C VAL A 363 -18.63 4.57 -4.46
N ALA A 364 -18.50 3.93 -3.28
CA ALA A 364 -17.40 3.02 -2.97
C ALA A 364 -17.26 1.90 -4.01
N ASN A 365 -18.37 1.26 -4.38
CA ASN A 365 -18.37 0.21 -5.41
C ASN A 365 -18.07 0.76 -6.82
N LEU A 366 -18.43 2.00 -7.13
CA LEU A 366 -18.04 2.64 -8.39
C LEU A 366 -16.53 2.84 -8.43
N PHE A 367 -15.92 3.42 -7.40
CA PHE A 367 -14.47 3.56 -7.32
C PHE A 367 -13.77 2.21 -7.44
N ALA A 368 -14.17 1.21 -6.65
CA ALA A 368 -13.56 -0.12 -6.70
C ALA A 368 -13.69 -0.83 -8.06
N SER A 369 -14.69 -0.45 -8.88
CA SER A 369 -14.85 -1.01 -10.23
C SER A 369 -14.02 -0.30 -11.31
N CYS A 370 -13.46 0.87 -11.02
CA CYS A 370 -12.74 1.72 -11.97
C CYS A 370 -11.27 1.91 -11.62
N LEU A 371 -10.93 1.81 -10.32
CA LEU A 371 -9.55 1.94 -9.85
C LEU A 371 -8.83 0.60 -9.93
N PRO A 372 -7.52 0.62 -10.22
CA PRO A 372 -6.71 -0.58 -10.17
C PRO A 372 -6.69 -1.13 -8.73
N SER A 373 -6.71 -2.45 -8.61
CA SER A 373 -6.38 -3.08 -7.33
C SER A 373 -4.92 -2.79 -7.02
N GLY A 374 -4.59 -2.36 -5.81
CA GLY A 374 -3.23 -1.98 -5.40
C GLY A 374 -2.15 -3.06 -5.57
N ASP A 375 -2.47 -4.16 -6.23
CA ASP A 375 -1.56 -5.25 -6.63
C ASP A 375 -0.77 -4.95 -7.92
N ASP A 376 -1.17 -3.95 -8.71
CA ASP A 376 -0.48 -3.57 -9.95
C ASP A 376 0.58 -2.50 -9.66
N GLU A 377 1.84 -2.91 -9.74
CA GLU A 377 3.05 -2.11 -9.48
C GLU A 377 3.14 -0.82 -10.32
N THR A 378 2.41 -0.76 -11.42
CA THR A 378 2.46 0.34 -12.39
C THR A 378 1.41 1.45 -12.16
N THR A 379 0.49 1.29 -11.20
CA THR A 379 -0.69 2.15 -11.07
C THR A 379 -1.03 2.55 -9.64
N SER A 380 -0.07 2.54 -8.72
CA SER A 380 -0.26 2.93 -7.30
C SER A 380 -0.35 4.45 -7.08
N GLY A 381 -0.75 5.23 -8.08
CA GLY A 381 -0.96 6.67 -7.95
C GLY A 381 -2.38 7.03 -7.50
N GLU A 382 -2.50 8.09 -6.71
CA GLU A 382 -3.79 8.75 -6.49
C GLU A 382 -4.36 9.17 -7.85
N PRO A 383 -5.70 9.16 -8.04
CA PRO A 383 -6.31 9.71 -9.24
C PRO A 383 -5.88 11.18 -9.44
N ASP A 384 -5.49 11.55 -10.64
CA ASP A 384 -5.09 12.93 -10.96
C ASP A 384 -6.19 13.95 -10.64
N HIS A 385 -7.42 13.50 -10.66
CA HIS A 385 -8.61 14.29 -10.37
C HIS A 385 -9.65 13.45 -9.64
N LEU A 386 -10.28 14.04 -8.61
CA LEU A 386 -11.44 13.47 -7.94
C LEU A 386 -12.67 14.37 -8.16
N PRO A 387 -13.82 13.78 -8.53
CA PRO A 387 -15.05 14.54 -8.61
C PRO A 387 -15.45 15.12 -7.25
N SER A 388 -16.14 16.25 -7.26
CA SER A 388 -16.69 16.84 -6.05
C SER A 388 -17.64 15.88 -5.34
N VAL A 389 -17.62 15.92 -4.01
CA VAL A 389 -18.53 15.11 -3.17
C VAL A 389 -19.99 15.31 -3.57
N ALA A 390 -20.37 16.54 -3.94
CA ALA A 390 -21.72 16.86 -4.40
C ALA A 390 -22.10 16.12 -5.69
N HIS A 391 -21.20 16.02 -6.67
CA HIS A 391 -21.45 15.29 -7.91
C HIS A 391 -21.54 13.78 -7.68
N LEU A 392 -20.70 13.24 -6.80
CA LEU A 392 -20.74 11.83 -6.43
C LEU A 392 -22.05 11.46 -5.73
N ILE A 393 -22.51 12.29 -4.80
CA ILE A 393 -23.80 12.11 -4.11
C ILE A 393 -24.96 12.20 -5.13
N LYS A 394 -24.89 13.17 -6.06
CA LYS A 394 -25.92 13.31 -7.10
C LYS A 394 -25.98 12.08 -8.01
N LEU A 395 -24.82 11.52 -8.41
CA LEU A 395 -24.77 10.29 -9.20
C LEU A 395 -25.35 9.10 -8.41
N ALA A 396 -25.03 8.96 -7.13
CA ALA A 396 -25.61 7.92 -6.29
C ALA A 396 -27.14 8.02 -6.20
N GLN A 397 -27.67 9.24 -6.03
CA GLN A 397 -29.12 9.51 -6.05
C GLN A 397 -29.77 9.17 -7.39
N MET A 398 -29.13 9.53 -8.51
CA MET A 398 -29.62 9.19 -9.85
C MET A 398 -29.71 7.67 -10.06
N LEU A 399 -28.78 6.91 -9.51
CA LEU A 399 -28.79 5.44 -9.51
C LEU A 399 -29.88 4.88 -8.63
N ASP A 400 -30.07 5.42 -7.43
CA ASP A 400 -31.10 4.98 -6.47
C ASP A 400 -32.52 5.30 -6.95
N ASP A 401 -32.69 6.46 -7.59
CA ASP A 401 -33.95 6.87 -8.23
C ASP A 401 -34.25 6.12 -9.55
N ASN A 402 -33.36 5.23 -10.00
CA ASN A 402 -33.42 4.56 -11.30
C ASN A 402 -33.50 5.55 -12.49
N LYS A 403 -32.93 6.76 -12.34
CA LYS A 403 -32.78 7.72 -13.46
C LYS A 403 -31.75 7.26 -14.47
N VAL A 404 -30.78 6.49 -14.04
CA VAL A 404 -29.75 5.86 -14.86
C VAL A 404 -29.58 4.39 -14.48
N SER A 405 -29.20 3.56 -15.45
CA SER A 405 -28.87 2.14 -15.18
C SER A 405 -27.50 2.02 -14.51
N SER A 406 -27.21 0.88 -13.88
CA SER A 406 -25.89 0.63 -13.29
C SER A 406 -24.76 0.70 -14.33
N THR A 407 -24.98 0.29 -15.57
CA THR A 407 -24.00 0.41 -16.67
C THR A 407 -23.80 1.87 -17.05
N ALA A 408 -24.89 2.63 -17.24
CA ALA A 408 -24.83 4.06 -17.51
C ALA A 408 -24.15 4.82 -16.37
N GLY A 409 -24.43 4.44 -15.12
CA GLY A 409 -23.79 5.03 -13.95
C GLY A 409 -22.26 4.88 -13.94
N LYS A 410 -21.74 3.72 -14.37
CA LYS A 410 -20.29 3.52 -14.53
C LYS A 410 -19.69 4.40 -15.64
N GLU A 411 -20.42 4.55 -16.75
CA GLU A 411 -19.99 5.41 -17.86
C GLU A 411 -19.96 6.90 -17.45
N ILE A 412 -21.00 7.35 -16.74
CA ILE A 412 -21.05 8.71 -16.18
C ILE A 412 -19.92 8.90 -15.18
N PHE A 413 -19.70 7.91 -14.30
CA PHE A 413 -18.63 7.96 -13.30
C PHE A 413 -17.24 8.08 -13.94
N ALA A 414 -16.95 7.29 -14.98
CA ALA A 414 -15.68 7.38 -15.70
C ALA A 414 -15.46 8.76 -16.34
N GLU A 415 -16.52 9.42 -16.83
CA GLU A 415 -16.44 10.76 -17.37
C GLU A 415 -16.19 11.81 -16.28
N ILE A 416 -16.95 11.75 -15.18
CA ILE A 416 -16.79 12.75 -14.11
C ILE A 416 -15.45 12.59 -13.36
N LEU A 417 -14.83 11.41 -13.36
CA LEU A 417 -13.46 11.22 -12.86
C LEU A 417 -12.42 12.02 -13.62
N GLN A 418 -12.71 12.39 -14.87
CA GLN A 418 -11.79 13.16 -15.71
C GLN A 418 -12.12 14.65 -15.76
N THR A 419 -13.39 15.01 -15.56
CA THR A 419 -13.91 16.35 -15.89
C THR A 419 -14.53 17.09 -14.72
N ASP A 420 -14.92 16.39 -13.64
CA ASP A 420 -15.83 16.88 -12.58
C ASP A 420 -17.12 17.53 -13.13
N ALA A 421 -17.58 17.09 -14.31
CA ALA A 421 -18.82 17.59 -14.87
C ALA A 421 -20.03 17.16 -14.04
N ASP A 422 -21.12 17.93 -14.09
CA ASP A 422 -22.38 17.55 -13.43
C ASP A 422 -22.92 16.21 -14.00
N PRO A 423 -23.15 15.19 -13.16
CA PRO A 423 -23.60 13.85 -13.62
C PRO A 423 -24.89 13.88 -14.45
N LEU A 424 -25.81 14.80 -14.17
CA LEU A 424 -27.04 14.94 -14.95
C LEU A 424 -26.76 15.47 -16.36
N VAL A 425 -25.88 16.47 -16.48
CA VAL A 425 -25.47 17.02 -17.79
C VAL A 425 -24.78 15.94 -18.62
N VAL A 426 -23.89 15.13 -18.00
CA VAL A 426 -23.25 14.01 -18.70
C VAL A 426 -24.30 12.98 -19.15
N ALA A 427 -25.25 12.64 -18.28
CA ALA A 427 -26.31 11.68 -18.58
C ALA A 427 -27.21 12.16 -19.73
N GLU A 428 -27.54 13.46 -19.77
CA GLU A 428 -28.33 14.07 -20.85
C GLU A 428 -27.57 14.09 -22.19
N SER A 429 -26.32 14.56 -22.17
CA SER A 429 -25.49 14.67 -23.37
C SER A 429 -25.21 13.34 -24.05
N LYS A 430 -25.05 12.27 -23.24
CA LYS A 430 -24.83 10.90 -23.73
C LYS A 430 -26.10 10.07 -23.90
N HIS A 431 -27.27 10.66 -23.67
CA HIS A 431 -28.58 9.96 -23.75
C HIS A 431 -28.65 8.73 -22.85
N LEU A 432 -28.09 8.81 -21.62
CA LEU A 432 -28.02 7.71 -20.65
C LEU A 432 -29.18 7.71 -19.63
N LEU A 433 -30.05 8.73 -19.67
CA LEU A 433 -31.22 8.78 -18.80
C LEU A 433 -32.21 7.66 -19.16
N GLN A 434 -32.73 6.99 -18.11
CA GLN A 434 -33.78 5.99 -18.30
C GLN A 434 -35.13 6.64 -18.61
N VAL A 435 -35.79 6.10 -19.59
CA VAL A 435 -37.18 6.44 -19.89
C VAL A 435 -38.05 5.71 -18.86
N SER A 436 -38.69 6.47 -17.97
CA SER A 436 -39.66 5.96 -16.98
C SER A 436 -41.11 6.24 -17.42
N ASP A 437 -41.32 6.69 -18.65
CA ASP A 437 -42.66 6.86 -19.19
C ASP A 437 -43.28 5.47 -19.40
N GLU A 438 -44.34 5.17 -18.62
CA GLU A 438 -45.04 3.89 -18.62
C GLU A 438 -45.61 3.57 -20.00
N GLY A 439 -46.10 4.59 -20.73
CA GLY A 439 -46.64 4.44 -22.07
C GLY A 439 -45.59 4.09 -23.12
N ALA A 440 -44.41 4.73 -23.06
CA ALA A 440 -43.30 4.44 -23.96
C ALA A 440 -42.74 3.03 -23.73
N ILE A 441 -42.61 2.62 -22.48
CA ILE A 441 -42.16 1.25 -22.15
C ILE A 441 -43.20 0.22 -22.51
N GLU A 442 -44.49 0.51 -22.32
CA GLU A 442 -45.59 -0.35 -22.71
C GLU A 442 -45.58 -0.64 -24.22
N ALA A 443 -45.35 0.37 -25.03
CA ALA A 443 -45.24 0.19 -26.50
C ALA A 443 -44.07 -0.74 -26.89
N ILE A 444 -42.91 -0.62 -26.20
CA ILE A 444 -41.76 -1.51 -26.43
C ILE A 444 -42.08 -2.93 -25.95
N VAL A 445 -42.75 -3.10 -24.82
CA VAL A 445 -43.19 -4.39 -24.28
C VAL A 445 -44.13 -5.07 -25.28
N ASP A 446 -45.09 -4.36 -25.87
CA ASP A 446 -46.01 -4.91 -26.89
C ASP A 446 -45.27 -5.40 -28.12
N GLN A 447 -44.27 -4.66 -28.59
CA GLN A 447 -43.41 -5.09 -29.70
C GLN A 447 -42.61 -6.35 -29.35
N VAL A 448 -42.07 -6.46 -28.15
CA VAL A 448 -41.30 -7.62 -27.68
C VAL A 448 -42.21 -8.85 -27.54
N ILE A 449 -43.42 -8.69 -27.01
CA ILE A 449 -44.42 -9.78 -26.91
C ILE A 449 -44.84 -10.29 -28.30
N ALA A 450 -44.97 -9.38 -29.27
CA ALA A 450 -45.36 -9.72 -30.65
C ALA A 450 -44.19 -10.26 -31.51
N ALA A 451 -42.92 -10.13 -31.03
CA ALA A 451 -41.74 -10.53 -31.79
C ALA A 451 -41.67 -12.06 -31.96
N PRO A 452 -41.46 -12.59 -33.19
CA PRO A 452 -41.38 -14.02 -33.43
C PRO A 452 -40.34 -14.75 -32.60
N GLY A 453 -39.21 -14.11 -32.33
CA GLY A 453 -38.12 -14.63 -31.49
C GLY A 453 -38.45 -14.74 -29.99
N CYS A 454 -39.54 -14.12 -29.54
CA CYS A 454 -39.98 -14.14 -28.14
C CYS A 454 -41.19 -15.05 -27.93
N ALA A 455 -41.83 -15.58 -29.00
CA ALA A 455 -43.05 -16.35 -28.93
C ALA A 455 -42.99 -17.57 -27.99
N LYS A 456 -41.87 -18.29 -28.00
CA LYS A 456 -41.64 -19.41 -27.09
C LYS A 456 -41.58 -18.96 -25.64
N ALA A 457 -40.82 -17.89 -25.36
CA ALA A 457 -40.67 -17.37 -24.01
C ALA A 457 -41.99 -16.82 -23.44
N VAL A 458 -42.84 -16.21 -24.30
CA VAL A 458 -44.18 -15.77 -23.95
C VAL A 458 -45.08 -16.95 -23.61
N ALA A 459 -45.03 -18.04 -24.39
CA ALA A 459 -45.81 -19.27 -24.15
C ALA A 459 -45.35 -19.97 -22.85
N ASP A 460 -44.04 -20.08 -22.63
CA ASP A 460 -43.43 -20.67 -21.43
C ASP A 460 -43.83 -19.88 -20.16
N PHE A 461 -43.85 -18.55 -20.22
CA PHE A 461 -44.31 -17.73 -19.11
C PHE A 461 -45.78 -17.93 -18.79
N LYS A 462 -46.64 -17.95 -19.82
CA LYS A 462 -48.08 -18.24 -19.69
C LYS A 462 -48.37 -19.66 -19.18
N SER A 463 -47.47 -20.60 -19.38
CA SER A 463 -47.53 -21.95 -18.81
C SER A 463 -47.04 -22.05 -17.35
N GLY A 464 -46.63 -20.93 -16.73
CA GLY A 464 -46.19 -20.86 -15.32
C GLY A 464 -44.69 -20.89 -15.09
N GLN A 465 -43.87 -20.83 -16.13
CA GLN A 465 -42.39 -20.74 -15.97
C GLN A 465 -41.93 -19.30 -15.72
N ASP A 466 -42.05 -18.85 -14.47
CA ASP A 466 -41.79 -17.46 -14.06
C ASP A 466 -40.34 -16.97 -14.34
N LYS A 467 -39.36 -17.89 -14.38
CA LYS A 467 -37.95 -17.57 -14.66
C LYS A 467 -37.69 -16.98 -16.04
N VAL A 468 -38.55 -17.25 -17.00
CA VAL A 468 -38.40 -16.80 -18.39
C VAL A 468 -38.64 -15.29 -18.53
N ILE A 469 -39.28 -14.65 -17.57
CA ILE A 469 -39.51 -13.20 -17.58
C ILE A 469 -38.21 -12.39 -17.70
N GLY A 470 -37.09 -12.89 -17.12
CA GLY A 470 -35.77 -12.25 -17.24
C GLY A 470 -35.26 -12.15 -18.68
N PHE A 471 -35.55 -13.15 -19.52
CA PHE A 471 -35.24 -13.11 -20.94
C PHE A 471 -36.08 -12.05 -21.67
N LEU A 472 -37.37 -11.95 -21.39
CA LEU A 472 -38.27 -10.95 -22.01
C LEU A 472 -37.86 -9.52 -21.58
N VAL A 473 -37.52 -9.31 -20.32
CA VAL A 473 -36.95 -8.01 -19.84
C VAL A 473 -35.65 -7.70 -20.60
N GLY A 474 -34.77 -8.69 -20.79
CA GLY A 474 -33.53 -8.52 -21.58
C GLY A 474 -33.82 -8.09 -23.03
N GLN A 475 -34.90 -8.57 -23.66
CA GLN A 475 -35.28 -8.14 -25.00
C GLN A 475 -35.86 -6.72 -25.03
N VAL A 476 -36.63 -6.32 -24.00
CA VAL A 476 -37.09 -4.94 -23.83
C VAL A 476 -35.88 -3.99 -23.65
N MET A 477 -34.92 -4.37 -22.82
CA MET A 477 -33.69 -3.61 -22.64
C MET A 477 -32.88 -3.46 -23.92
N LYS A 478 -32.78 -4.55 -24.71
CA LYS A 478 -32.07 -4.51 -26.00
C LYS A 478 -32.78 -3.58 -26.99
N GLN A 479 -34.11 -3.61 -27.05
CA GLN A 479 -34.90 -2.81 -27.99
C GLN A 479 -34.93 -1.32 -27.59
N SER A 480 -34.94 -1.05 -26.29
CA SER A 480 -34.81 0.32 -25.73
C SER A 480 -33.38 0.85 -25.71
N LYS A 481 -32.39 0.11 -26.23
CA LYS A 481 -30.95 0.43 -26.13
C LYS A 481 -30.49 0.70 -24.69
N GLY A 482 -31.04 -0.02 -23.71
CA GLY A 482 -30.73 0.11 -22.31
C GLY A 482 -31.47 1.25 -21.57
N GLN A 483 -32.33 1.99 -22.26
CA GLN A 483 -33.02 3.16 -21.68
C GLN A 483 -34.32 2.81 -20.91
N ALA A 484 -34.96 1.65 -21.15
CA ALA A 484 -36.13 1.26 -20.38
C ALA A 484 -35.78 0.94 -18.93
N ASN A 485 -36.62 1.34 -17.97
CA ASN A 485 -36.49 0.89 -16.60
C ASN A 485 -36.82 -0.62 -16.49
N PRO A 486 -35.85 -1.50 -16.09
CA PRO A 486 -36.05 -2.95 -16.07
C PRO A 486 -37.16 -3.38 -15.12
N ALA A 487 -37.30 -2.72 -13.96
CA ALA A 487 -38.33 -3.05 -12.96
C ALA A 487 -39.73 -2.71 -13.50
N LEU A 488 -39.87 -1.57 -14.17
CA LEU A 488 -41.13 -1.15 -14.80
C LEU A 488 -41.45 -2.03 -15.99
N ALA A 489 -40.49 -2.38 -16.85
CA ALA A 489 -40.64 -3.32 -17.93
C ALA A 489 -41.10 -4.69 -17.43
N GLN A 490 -40.53 -5.19 -16.34
CA GLN A 490 -40.93 -6.45 -15.71
C GLN A 490 -42.35 -6.39 -15.18
N LYS A 491 -42.75 -5.27 -14.54
CA LYS A 491 -44.10 -5.05 -14.04
C LYS A 491 -45.13 -5.08 -15.17
N ILE A 492 -44.85 -4.35 -16.27
CA ILE A 492 -45.74 -4.28 -17.42
C ILE A 492 -45.84 -5.65 -18.13
N LEU A 493 -44.70 -6.35 -18.34
CA LEU A 493 -44.67 -7.71 -18.88
C LEU A 493 -45.55 -8.67 -18.04
N ARG A 494 -45.44 -8.62 -16.71
CA ARG A 494 -46.27 -9.44 -15.81
C ARG A 494 -47.76 -9.10 -15.91
N GLN A 495 -48.11 -7.85 -16.11
CA GLN A 495 -49.50 -7.41 -16.27
C GLN A 495 -50.09 -7.87 -17.59
N LYS A 496 -49.31 -7.79 -18.70
CA LYS A 496 -49.81 -8.15 -20.04
C LYS A 496 -49.77 -9.63 -20.36
N LEU A 497 -48.98 -10.41 -19.63
CA LEU A 497 -48.84 -11.86 -19.87
C LEU A 497 -49.66 -12.72 -18.90
N LYS A 498 -50.21 -12.11 -17.85
CA LYS A 498 -51.23 -12.77 -17.02
C LYS A 498 -52.55 -12.91 -17.78
#